data_c87c90407562d2ef181b21a05aebe4d6
#
_entry.id   c87c90407562d2ef181b21a05aebe4d6
#
_cell.length_a   1.000
_cell.length_b   1.000
_cell.length_c   1.000
_cell.angle_alpha   90.00
_cell.angle_beta   90.00
_cell.angle_gamma   90.00
#
_symmetry.space_group_name_H-M   'P 1'
#
loop_
_entity.id
_entity.type
_entity.pdbx_description
1 polymer ?
#
loop_
_entity_poly.entity_id
_entity_poly.type
_entity_poly.pdbx_seq_one_letter_code
_entity_poly.pdbx_strand_id
1 'polypeptide(L)'
;RVHAKKLPLAENVELKVVAKGTPGLSGADLANICNEAALLAARDDSDKVSMYHFEAAKDKVMLGAERRSLVLTDSERRLTAYHEAGHAVIALRLPGLDPLHKVTIIPRGQALGLTASLPQEDRHSYTKEWLEGQLCMLFGGRVAEELVFGLDKITTGAGNDIERATAMARQMVTRFGMSDVIGLMAIGQADQEVFLGRELVQR
;
A
#
# COMPACT_ATOMS: atom_id res chain seq x y z
N ARG A 1 7.84 21.06 0.39
CA ARG A 1 7.77 22.55 0.36
C ARG A 1 8.47 23.14 -0.86
N VAL A 2 9.63 22.62 -1.29
CA VAL A 2 10.40 23.18 -2.42
C VAL A 2 9.55 23.18 -3.70
N HIS A 3 8.97 22.06 -4.06
CA HIS A 3 8.19 21.88 -5.29
C HIS A 3 6.81 22.56 -5.25
N ALA A 4 6.27 22.84 -4.05
CA ALA A 4 4.97 23.48 -3.89
C ALA A 4 5.03 25.02 -3.77
N LYS A 5 6.22 25.64 -3.81
CA LYS A 5 6.40 27.08 -3.59
C LYS A 5 5.60 27.98 -4.55
N LYS A 6 5.41 27.52 -5.77
CA LYS A 6 4.75 28.31 -6.84
C LYS A 6 3.27 27.98 -7.01
N LEU A 7 2.75 27.01 -6.22
CA LEU A 7 1.36 26.61 -6.33
C LEU A 7 0.46 27.49 -5.46
N PRO A 8 -0.68 27.93 -5.96
CA PRO A 8 -1.70 28.61 -5.17
C PRO A 8 -2.40 27.57 -4.28
N LEU A 9 -1.91 27.38 -3.07
CA LEU A 9 -2.45 26.38 -2.15
C LEU A 9 -3.72 26.88 -1.46
N ALA A 10 -4.70 25.99 -1.31
CA ALA A 10 -5.86 26.23 -0.46
C ALA A 10 -5.48 26.07 1.03
N GLU A 11 -6.28 26.66 1.92
CA GLU A 11 -6.03 26.65 3.37
C GLU A 11 -6.02 25.25 3.99
N ASN A 12 -6.74 24.29 3.38
CA ASN A 12 -6.83 22.92 3.84
C ASN A 12 -5.61 22.04 3.47
N VAL A 13 -4.58 22.59 2.83
CA VAL A 13 -3.42 21.82 2.39
C VAL A 13 -2.39 21.64 3.50
N GLU A 14 -2.26 20.41 3.97
CA GLU A 14 -1.24 19.99 4.94
C GLU A 14 -0.10 19.26 4.24
N LEU A 15 0.94 19.98 3.80
CA LEU A 15 2.10 19.39 3.11
C LEU A 15 2.83 18.32 3.93
N LYS A 16 2.69 18.32 5.27
CA LYS A 16 3.24 17.24 6.11
C LYS A 16 2.49 15.92 5.89
N VAL A 17 1.17 15.95 5.75
CA VAL A 17 0.34 14.77 5.45
C VAL A 17 0.70 14.22 4.08
N VAL A 18 0.82 15.09 3.07
CA VAL A 18 1.27 14.69 1.73
C VAL A 18 2.64 14.00 1.79
N ALA A 19 3.60 14.57 2.53
CA ALA A 19 4.95 14.01 2.66
C ALA A 19 4.94 12.65 3.36
N LYS A 20 4.17 12.48 4.46
CA LYS A 20 4.02 11.20 5.14
C LYS A 20 3.39 10.12 4.25
N GLY A 21 2.46 10.52 3.38
CA GLY A 21 1.80 9.61 2.43
C GLY A 21 2.61 9.27 1.19
N THR A 22 3.89 9.70 1.11
CA THR A 22 4.77 9.47 -0.05
C THR A 22 6.14 8.90 0.35
N PRO A 23 6.19 7.83 1.19
CA PRO A 23 7.45 7.23 1.60
C PRO A 23 8.18 6.65 0.38
N GLY A 24 9.51 6.79 0.35
CA GLY A 24 10.36 6.22 -0.69
C GLY A 24 10.34 6.95 -2.04
N LEU A 25 9.53 7.99 -2.21
CA LEU A 25 9.51 8.77 -3.45
C LEU A 25 10.70 9.71 -3.56
N SER A 26 11.24 9.82 -4.77
CA SER A 26 12.32 10.76 -5.09
C SER A 26 11.82 12.20 -5.16
N GLY A 27 12.76 13.17 -5.17
CA GLY A 27 12.41 14.58 -5.39
C GLY A 27 11.70 14.83 -6.72
N ALA A 28 12.01 14.06 -7.76
CA ALA A 28 11.34 14.11 -9.05
C ALA A 28 9.89 13.65 -8.98
N ASP A 29 9.61 12.56 -8.24
CA ASP A 29 8.25 12.06 -8.02
C ASP A 29 7.41 13.06 -7.23
N LEU A 30 8.00 13.68 -6.21
CA LEU A 30 7.33 14.74 -5.43
C LEU A 30 7.03 15.99 -6.28
N ALA A 31 7.94 16.37 -7.19
CA ALA A 31 7.68 17.42 -8.15
C ALA A 31 6.55 17.06 -9.11
N ASN A 32 6.52 15.80 -9.57
CA ASN A 32 5.45 15.28 -10.42
C ASN A 32 4.09 15.31 -9.70
N ILE A 33 4.02 14.89 -8.43
CA ILE A 33 2.78 14.99 -7.62
C ILE A 33 2.30 16.45 -7.55
N CYS A 34 3.20 17.40 -7.31
CA CYS A 34 2.85 18.82 -7.28
C CYS A 34 2.29 19.31 -8.63
N ASN A 35 2.92 18.91 -9.73
CA ASN A 35 2.46 19.24 -11.08
C ASN A 35 1.11 18.60 -11.40
N GLU A 36 0.92 17.32 -11.09
CA GLU A 36 -0.34 16.62 -11.30
C GLU A 36 -1.48 17.23 -10.45
N ALA A 37 -1.20 17.63 -9.21
CA ALA A 37 -2.18 18.30 -8.37
C ALA A 37 -2.63 19.64 -8.96
N ALA A 38 -1.70 20.41 -9.55
CA ALA A 38 -2.02 21.64 -10.25
C ALA A 38 -2.86 21.41 -11.50
N LEU A 39 -2.53 20.37 -12.30
CA LEU A 39 -3.29 19.98 -13.49
C LEU A 39 -4.72 19.54 -13.12
N LEU A 40 -4.87 18.80 -12.00
CA LEU A 40 -6.18 18.41 -11.51
C LEU A 40 -7.01 19.60 -11.07
N ALA A 41 -6.41 20.55 -10.34
CA ALA A 41 -7.08 21.79 -9.93
C ALA A 41 -7.53 22.61 -11.14
N ALA A 42 -6.67 22.76 -12.16
CA ALA A 42 -7.03 23.45 -13.41
C ALA A 42 -8.15 22.74 -14.17
N ARG A 43 -8.18 21.41 -14.18
CA ARG A 43 -9.25 20.63 -14.81
C ARG A 43 -10.59 20.79 -14.08
N ASP A 44 -10.54 20.98 -12.77
CA ASP A 44 -11.71 21.16 -11.91
C ASP A 44 -12.12 22.68 -11.80
N ASP A 45 -11.56 23.54 -12.70
CA ASP A 45 -11.77 24.99 -12.73
C ASP A 45 -11.54 25.67 -11.37
N SER A 46 -10.57 25.17 -10.60
CA SER A 46 -10.23 25.67 -9.27
C SER A 46 -9.00 26.59 -9.32
N ASP A 47 -9.11 27.79 -8.78
CA ASP A 47 -8.01 28.75 -8.66
C ASP A 47 -6.94 28.32 -7.64
N LYS A 48 -7.25 27.36 -6.77
CA LYS A 48 -6.36 26.88 -5.71
C LYS A 48 -6.24 25.37 -5.71
N VAL A 49 -5.03 24.88 -5.44
CA VAL A 49 -4.75 23.46 -5.26
C VAL A 49 -5.14 23.06 -3.83
N SER A 50 -6.14 22.21 -3.70
CA SER A 50 -6.64 21.71 -2.41
C SER A 50 -5.97 20.39 -2.00
N MET A 51 -6.21 19.93 -0.77
CA MET A 51 -5.75 18.62 -0.29
C MET A 51 -6.31 17.47 -1.15
N TYR A 52 -7.56 17.61 -1.64
CA TYR A 52 -8.17 16.66 -2.57
C TYR A 52 -7.33 16.45 -3.84
N HIS A 53 -6.85 17.56 -4.45
CA HIS A 53 -6.01 17.48 -5.66
C HIS A 53 -4.67 16.78 -5.37
N PHE A 54 -4.07 17.03 -4.20
CA PHE A 54 -2.84 16.32 -3.79
C PHE A 54 -3.06 14.83 -3.56
N GLU A 55 -4.16 14.44 -2.92
CA GLU A 55 -4.49 13.02 -2.72
C GLU A 55 -4.75 12.32 -4.05
N ALA A 56 -5.51 12.94 -4.96
CA ALA A 56 -5.76 12.40 -6.29
C ALA A 56 -4.49 12.30 -7.15
N ALA A 57 -3.60 13.30 -7.07
CA ALA A 57 -2.31 13.30 -7.74
C ALA A 57 -1.38 12.22 -7.19
N LYS A 58 -1.32 12.06 -5.88
CA LYS A 58 -0.58 11.00 -5.20
C LYS A 58 -1.04 9.63 -5.68
N ASP A 59 -2.34 9.36 -5.66
CA ASP A 59 -2.91 8.12 -6.15
C ASP A 59 -2.52 7.86 -7.62
N LYS A 60 -2.61 8.89 -8.47
CA LYS A 60 -2.24 8.77 -9.89
C LYS A 60 -0.77 8.43 -10.09
N VAL A 61 0.12 9.06 -9.34
CA VAL A 61 1.58 8.84 -9.47
C VAL A 61 2.00 7.49 -8.88
N MET A 62 1.45 7.11 -7.73
CA MET A 62 1.85 5.89 -7.03
C MET A 62 1.15 4.63 -7.54
N LEU A 63 -0.12 4.71 -7.91
CA LEU A 63 -0.97 3.57 -8.26
C LEU A 63 -1.34 3.52 -9.75
N GLY A 64 -1.06 4.61 -10.48
CA GLY A 64 -1.47 4.77 -11.86
C GLY A 64 -2.81 5.50 -12.03
N ALA A 65 -3.18 5.74 -13.29
CA ALA A 65 -4.42 6.41 -13.62
C ALA A 65 -5.64 5.58 -13.20
N GLU A 66 -6.71 6.28 -12.85
CA GLU A 66 -8.02 5.67 -12.61
C GLU A 66 -8.54 5.00 -13.88
N ARG A 67 -8.96 3.73 -13.76
CA ARG A 67 -9.50 2.95 -14.88
C ARG A 67 -11.00 3.18 -15.05
N ARG A 68 -11.37 4.38 -15.50
CA ARG A 68 -12.78 4.78 -15.69
C ARG A 68 -13.55 3.94 -16.69
N SER A 69 -12.86 3.33 -17.65
CA SER A 69 -13.44 2.44 -18.65
C SER A 69 -13.67 1.01 -18.14
N LEU A 70 -13.15 0.66 -16.96
CA LEU A 70 -13.37 -0.66 -16.38
C LEU A 70 -14.76 -0.74 -15.77
N VAL A 71 -15.64 -1.49 -16.42
CA VAL A 71 -16.98 -1.76 -15.90
C VAL A 71 -16.91 -2.99 -15.00
N LEU A 72 -16.88 -2.76 -13.69
CA LEU A 72 -17.02 -3.83 -12.71
C LEU A 72 -18.50 -4.17 -12.53
N THR A 73 -18.81 -5.45 -12.44
CA THR A 73 -20.15 -5.90 -12.03
C THR A 73 -20.42 -5.54 -10.57
N ASP A 74 -21.68 -5.47 -10.18
CA ASP A 74 -22.05 -5.20 -8.78
C ASP A 74 -21.52 -6.28 -7.82
N SER A 75 -21.42 -7.52 -8.29
CA SER A 75 -20.80 -8.62 -7.53
C SER A 75 -19.30 -8.39 -7.31
N GLU A 76 -18.56 -7.97 -8.32
CA GLU A 76 -17.13 -7.65 -8.19
C GLU A 76 -16.89 -6.42 -7.31
N ARG A 77 -17.71 -5.38 -7.45
CA ARG A 77 -17.63 -4.20 -6.56
C ARG A 77 -17.87 -4.59 -5.10
N ARG A 78 -18.89 -5.41 -4.86
CA ARG A 78 -19.22 -5.89 -3.52
C ARG A 78 -18.08 -6.75 -2.95
N LEU A 79 -17.53 -7.65 -3.74
CA LEU A 79 -16.40 -8.48 -3.33
C LEU A 79 -15.18 -7.63 -2.98
N THR A 80 -14.80 -6.70 -3.86
CA THR A 80 -13.69 -5.76 -3.60
C THR A 80 -13.94 -4.93 -2.34
N ALA A 81 -15.18 -4.45 -2.13
CA ALA A 81 -15.51 -3.65 -0.96
C ALA A 81 -15.34 -4.44 0.36
N TYR A 82 -15.74 -5.70 0.40
CA TYR A 82 -15.54 -6.56 1.57
C TYR A 82 -14.06 -6.91 1.77
N HIS A 83 -13.34 -7.16 0.68
CA HIS A 83 -11.90 -7.40 0.73
C HIS A 83 -11.17 -6.22 1.37
N GLU A 84 -11.36 -5.00 0.86
CA GLU A 84 -10.73 -3.80 1.41
C GLU A 84 -11.21 -3.49 2.84
N ALA A 85 -12.50 -3.73 3.12
CA ALA A 85 -13.02 -3.59 4.48
C ALA A 85 -12.36 -4.58 5.46
N GLY A 86 -11.99 -5.77 5.01
CA GLY A 86 -11.24 -6.75 5.81
C GLY A 86 -9.90 -6.20 6.28
N HIS A 87 -9.11 -5.64 5.36
CA HIS A 87 -7.85 -4.96 5.71
C HIS A 87 -8.09 -3.79 6.67
N ALA A 88 -9.10 -2.96 6.38
CA ALA A 88 -9.43 -1.79 7.17
C ALA A 88 -9.85 -2.13 8.61
N VAL A 89 -10.67 -3.16 8.80
CA VAL A 89 -11.11 -3.60 10.12
C VAL A 89 -9.93 -4.05 10.97
N ILE A 90 -9.00 -4.83 10.38
CA ILE A 90 -7.79 -5.27 11.08
C ILE A 90 -6.91 -4.06 11.43
N ALA A 91 -6.67 -3.15 10.49
CA ALA A 91 -5.88 -1.94 10.72
C ALA A 91 -6.46 -1.07 11.86
N LEU A 92 -7.78 -1.00 12.00
CA LEU A 92 -8.45 -0.23 13.05
C LEU A 92 -8.50 -0.94 14.41
N ARG A 93 -8.42 -2.26 14.44
CA ARG A 93 -8.61 -3.06 15.66
C ARG A 93 -7.33 -3.53 16.31
N LEU A 94 -6.28 -3.77 15.53
CA LEU A 94 -5.00 -4.20 16.08
C LEU A 94 -4.19 -2.98 16.54
N PRO A 95 -3.75 -2.97 17.80
CA PRO A 95 -2.86 -1.93 18.29
C PRO A 95 -1.48 -2.01 17.62
N GLY A 96 -0.78 -0.88 17.56
CA GLY A 96 0.59 -0.81 17.06
C GLY A 96 0.73 -0.74 15.53
N LEU A 97 -0.34 -0.95 14.77
CA LEU A 97 -0.34 -0.73 13.32
C LEU A 97 -0.39 0.77 12.98
N ASP A 98 0.05 1.10 11.78
CA ASP A 98 -0.07 2.47 11.28
C ASP A 98 -1.54 2.83 11.06
N PRO A 99 -1.95 4.07 11.40
CA PRO A 99 -3.34 4.49 11.27
C PRO A 99 -3.87 4.34 9.85
N LEU A 100 -5.11 3.85 9.75
CA LEU A 100 -5.82 3.79 8.50
C LEU A 100 -6.01 5.21 7.94
N HIS A 101 -5.59 5.43 6.71
CA HIS A 101 -5.69 6.71 6.03
C HIS A 101 -6.84 6.73 5.02
N LYS A 102 -6.93 5.67 4.22
CA LYS A 102 -7.86 5.63 3.10
C LYS A 102 -8.26 4.20 2.74
N VAL A 103 -9.52 4.04 2.39
CA VAL A 103 -10.06 2.83 1.75
C VAL A 103 -10.81 3.25 0.50
N THR A 104 -10.62 2.55 -0.60
CA THR A 104 -11.29 2.84 -1.87
C THR A 104 -11.46 1.59 -2.70
N ILE A 105 -12.53 1.55 -3.48
CA ILE A 105 -12.81 0.52 -4.50
C ILE A 105 -12.72 1.10 -5.92
N ILE A 106 -12.06 2.24 -6.07
CA ILE A 106 -11.82 2.85 -7.38
C ILE A 106 -10.62 2.12 -8.03
N PRO A 107 -10.81 1.45 -9.19
CA PRO A 107 -9.74 0.72 -9.84
C PRO A 107 -8.63 1.64 -10.35
N ARG A 108 -7.37 1.30 -10.02
CA ARG A 108 -6.18 2.01 -10.49
C ARG A 108 -5.07 1.03 -10.86
N GLY A 109 -4.44 1.22 -11.99
CA GLY A 109 -3.38 0.30 -12.44
C GLY A 109 -3.86 -1.16 -12.46
N GLN A 110 -3.25 -2.03 -11.68
CA GLN A 110 -3.64 -3.44 -11.54
C GLN A 110 -4.60 -3.69 -10.36
N ALA A 111 -4.75 -2.72 -9.44
CA ALA A 111 -5.57 -2.87 -8.25
C ALA A 111 -7.03 -2.49 -8.51
N LEU A 112 -7.96 -3.28 -7.99
CA LEU A 112 -9.41 -3.00 -8.02
C LEU A 112 -9.86 -2.15 -6.84
N GLY A 113 -9.11 -2.18 -5.75
CA GLY A 113 -9.30 -1.38 -4.55
C GLY A 113 -7.96 -1.05 -3.89
N LEU A 114 -8.01 -0.35 -2.78
CA LEU A 114 -6.84 0.00 -1.99
C LEU A 114 -7.24 0.29 -0.55
N THR A 115 -6.52 -0.31 0.38
CA THR A 115 -6.50 0.08 1.78
C THR A 115 -5.11 0.62 2.11
N ALA A 116 -5.02 1.89 2.44
CA ALA A 116 -3.77 2.58 2.73
C ALA A 116 -3.69 3.04 4.19
N SER A 117 -2.56 2.77 4.83
CA SER A 117 -2.19 3.32 6.13
C SER A 117 -1.19 4.46 5.97
N LEU A 118 -1.17 5.37 6.95
CA LEU A 118 -0.26 6.50 6.97
C LEU A 118 0.69 6.37 8.16
N PRO A 119 2.00 6.11 7.92
CA PRO A 119 2.98 6.06 8.98
C PRO A 119 2.99 7.36 9.81
N GLN A 120 2.95 7.24 11.13
CA GLN A 120 3.04 8.41 12.01
C GLN A 120 4.48 8.92 12.12
N GLU A 121 5.44 7.99 12.09
CA GLU A 121 6.87 8.25 12.26
C GLU A 121 7.68 7.44 11.25
N ASP A 122 8.90 7.91 10.95
CA ASP A 122 9.87 7.16 10.17
C ASP A 122 10.42 6.02 11.04
N ARG A 123 10.08 4.77 10.69
CA ARG A 123 10.56 3.59 11.41
C ARG A 123 11.80 3.03 10.73
N HIS A 124 12.85 2.85 11.51
CA HIS A 124 14.10 2.21 11.07
C HIS A 124 14.17 0.71 11.45
N SER A 125 13.30 0.26 12.36
CA SER A 125 13.19 -1.12 12.80
C SER A 125 11.74 -1.50 13.08
N TYR A 126 11.41 -2.76 12.91
CA TYR A 126 10.07 -3.30 13.13
C TYR A 126 10.11 -4.37 14.22
N THR A 127 9.18 -4.30 15.16
CA THR A 127 9.03 -5.31 16.22
C THR A 127 8.33 -6.56 15.66
N LYS A 128 8.51 -7.71 16.36
CA LYS A 128 7.76 -8.95 16.04
C LYS A 128 6.25 -8.68 16.07
N GLU A 129 5.75 -8.01 17.09
CA GLU A 129 4.34 -7.64 17.23
C GLU A 129 3.80 -6.83 16.03
N TRP A 130 4.58 -5.84 15.57
CA TRP A 130 4.20 -5.05 14.40
C TRP A 130 4.13 -5.91 13.14
N LEU A 131 5.12 -6.78 12.92
CA LEU A 131 5.15 -7.69 11.76
C LEU A 131 4.00 -8.69 11.79
N GLU A 132 3.69 -9.26 12.95
CA GLU A 132 2.52 -10.14 13.14
C GLU A 132 1.21 -9.40 12.84
N GLY A 133 1.07 -8.15 13.32
CA GLY A 133 -0.06 -7.29 12.99
C GLY A 133 -0.19 -7.01 11.50
N GLN A 134 0.94 -6.78 10.80
CA GLN A 134 0.95 -6.62 9.35
C GLN A 134 0.54 -7.90 8.62
N LEU A 135 0.96 -9.08 9.08
CA LEU A 135 0.49 -10.35 8.53
C LEU A 135 -1.03 -10.50 8.66
N CYS A 136 -1.57 -10.21 9.84
CA CYS A 136 -3.01 -10.22 10.06
C CYS A 136 -3.74 -9.25 9.11
N MET A 137 -3.19 -8.03 8.94
CA MET A 137 -3.77 -7.04 8.03
C MET A 137 -3.76 -7.53 6.59
N LEU A 138 -2.64 -8.09 6.10
CA LEU A 138 -2.54 -8.64 4.74
C LEU A 138 -3.53 -9.79 4.48
N PHE A 139 -3.79 -10.64 5.46
CA PHE A 139 -4.80 -11.70 5.33
C PHE A 139 -6.24 -11.21 5.48
N GLY A 140 -6.45 -10.00 5.99
CA GLY A 140 -7.77 -9.44 6.29
C GLY A 140 -8.74 -9.47 5.11
N GLY A 141 -8.27 -9.09 3.91
CA GLY A 141 -9.07 -9.10 2.69
C GLY A 141 -9.54 -10.51 2.31
N ARG A 142 -8.60 -11.47 2.29
CA ARG A 142 -8.89 -12.87 1.96
C ARG A 142 -9.85 -13.52 2.97
N VAL A 143 -9.66 -13.27 4.25
CA VAL A 143 -10.54 -13.77 5.32
C VAL A 143 -11.94 -13.16 5.20
N ALA A 144 -12.05 -11.87 4.88
CA ALA A 144 -13.34 -11.22 4.65
C ALA A 144 -14.10 -11.83 3.47
N GLU A 145 -13.42 -12.15 2.36
CA GLU A 145 -14.04 -12.86 1.23
C GLU A 145 -14.61 -14.21 1.70
N GLU A 146 -13.83 -14.98 2.43
CA GLU A 146 -14.24 -16.30 2.93
C GLU A 146 -15.46 -16.22 3.86
N LEU A 147 -15.44 -15.29 4.83
CA LEU A 147 -16.50 -15.14 5.81
C LEU A 147 -17.84 -14.70 5.18
N VAL A 148 -17.78 -13.86 4.13
CA VAL A 148 -18.97 -13.26 3.54
C VAL A 148 -19.53 -14.08 2.38
N PHE A 149 -18.65 -14.66 1.57
CA PHE A 149 -19.05 -15.33 0.33
C PHE A 149 -18.85 -16.85 0.37
N GLY A 150 -18.09 -17.37 1.33
CA GLY A 150 -17.74 -18.78 1.47
C GLY A 150 -16.48 -19.17 0.70
N LEU A 151 -15.92 -20.32 1.07
CA LEU A 151 -14.65 -20.85 0.52
C LEU A 151 -14.66 -21.00 -1.01
N ASP A 152 -15.77 -21.41 -1.58
CA ASP A 152 -15.87 -21.67 -3.02
C ASP A 152 -15.89 -20.36 -3.87
N LYS A 153 -16.04 -19.20 -3.22
CA LYS A 153 -16.12 -17.90 -3.88
C LYS A 153 -14.97 -16.97 -3.57
N ILE A 154 -13.94 -17.46 -2.94
CA ILE A 154 -12.68 -16.71 -2.79
C ILE A 154 -12.05 -16.48 -4.14
N THR A 155 -11.34 -15.35 -4.27
CA THR A 155 -10.79 -14.94 -5.56
C THR A 155 -9.27 -14.88 -5.58
N THR A 156 -8.73 -14.70 -6.76
CA THR A 156 -7.30 -14.45 -6.96
C THR A 156 -6.88 -13.04 -6.54
N GLY A 157 -7.82 -12.17 -6.15
CA GLY A 157 -7.56 -10.79 -5.74
C GLY A 157 -6.58 -10.66 -4.59
N ALA A 158 -6.62 -11.61 -3.65
CA ALA A 158 -5.70 -11.66 -2.51
C ALA A 158 -4.27 -12.15 -2.86
N GLY A 159 -3.96 -12.44 -4.12
CA GLY A 159 -2.66 -13.03 -4.52
C GLY A 159 -1.46 -12.21 -4.05
N ASN A 160 -1.48 -10.90 -4.28
CA ASN A 160 -0.40 -10.00 -3.86
C ASN A 160 -0.24 -9.94 -2.33
N ASP A 161 -1.35 -9.92 -1.59
CA ASP A 161 -1.32 -9.88 -0.13
C ASP A 161 -0.72 -11.16 0.45
N ILE A 162 -1.08 -12.31 -0.13
CA ILE A 162 -0.54 -13.61 0.26
C ILE A 162 0.96 -13.71 -0.05
N GLU A 163 1.39 -13.21 -1.22
CA GLU A 163 2.81 -13.17 -1.58
C GLU A 163 3.61 -12.30 -0.60
N ARG A 164 3.13 -11.09 -0.30
CA ARG A 164 3.75 -10.18 0.66
C ARG A 164 3.79 -10.77 2.07
N ALA A 165 2.70 -11.36 2.53
CA ALA A 165 2.61 -12.03 3.83
C ALA A 165 3.60 -13.20 3.90
N THR A 166 3.68 -14.01 2.86
CA THR A 166 4.61 -15.16 2.78
C THR A 166 6.06 -14.69 2.82
N ALA A 167 6.41 -13.66 2.04
CA ALA A 167 7.76 -13.08 2.04
C ALA A 167 8.13 -12.53 3.43
N MET A 168 7.24 -11.81 4.08
CA MET A 168 7.41 -11.25 5.42
C MET A 168 7.60 -12.36 6.46
N ALA A 169 6.71 -13.35 6.51
CA ALA A 169 6.79 -14.47 7.43
C ALA A 169 8.09 -15.27 7.24
N ARG A 170 8.51 -15.47 5.99
CA ARG A 170 9.80 -16.11 5.68
C ARG A 170 10.96 -15.31 6.26
N GLN A 171 11.01 -13.99 6.09
CA GLN A 171 12.05 -13.15 6.65
C GLN A 171 12.07 -13.16 8.18
N MET A 172 10.90 -13.14 8.82
CA MET A 172 10.78 -13.26 10.28
C MET A 172 11.45 -14.54 10.80
N VAL A 173 11.22 -15.64 10.10
CA VAL A 173 11.76 -16.97 10.48
C VAL A 173 13.25 -17.10 10.10
N THR A 174 13.61 -16.72 8.85
CA THR A 174 14.95 -17.07 8.30
C THR A 174 16.01 -16.01 8.52
N ARG A 175 15.64 -14.75 8.74
CA ARG A 175 16.59 -13.62 8.85
C ARG A 175 16.57 -12.91 10.18
N PHE A 176 15.40 -12.77 10.79
CA PHE A 176 15.23 -11.92 11.97
C PHE A 176 15.26 -12.70 13.29
N GLY A 177 15.35 -14.06 13.24
CA GLY A 177 15.38 -14.90 14.44
C GLY A 177 14.12 -14.80 15.28
N MET A 178 12.96 -14.55 14.64
CA MET A 178 11.68 -14.33 15.30
C MET A 178 10.84 -15.62 15.45
N SER A 179 11.44 -16.79 15.23
CA SER A 179 10.81 -18.10 15.42
C SER A 179 11.30 -18.73 16.72
N ASP A 180 10.37 -19.10 17.58
CA ASP A 180 10.68 -19.79 18.85
C ASP A 180 11.21 -21.23 18.62
N VAL A 181 10.88 -21.84 17.47
CA VAL A 181 11.32 -23.19 17.10
C VAL A 181 12.75 -23.21 16.55
N ILE A 182 13.10 -22.21 15.72
CA ILE A 182 14.40 -22.10 15.04
C ILE A 182 15.40 -21.32 15.88
N GLY A 183 14.92 -20.35 16.66
CA GLY A 183 15.77 -19.49 17.49
C GLY A 183 16.54 -18.42 16.71
N LEU A 184 17.62 -17.95 17.31
CA LEU A 184 18.48 -16.86 16.78
C LEU A 184 19.43 -17.39 15.70
N MET A 185 18.91 -17.84 14.58
CA MET A 185 19.68 -18.39 13.48
C MET A 185 19.24 -17.78 12.15
N ALA A 186 20.20 -17.37 11.32
CA ALA A 186 19.92 -16.99 9.95
C ALA A 186 19.99 -18.25 9.06
N ILE A 187 18.89 -18.56 8.36
CA ILE A 187 18.77 -19.72 7.49
C ILE A 187 18.57 -19.24 6.05
N GLY A 188 19.32 -19.80 5.13
CA GLY A 188 19.24 -19.49 3.70
C GLY A 188 20.59 -18.99 3.18
N GLN A 189 20.79 -19.11 1.88
CA GLN A 189 21.92 -18.48 1.22
C GLN A 189 21.72 -16.97 1.26
N ALA A 190 22.71 -16.23 1.71
CA ALA A 190 22.80 -14.81 1.40
C ALA A 190 22.66 -14.69 -0.12
N ASP A 191 21.78 -13.83 -0.61
CA ASP A 191 21.75 -13.46 -2.03
C ASP A 191 23.17 -13.02 -2.39
N GLN A 192 23.94 -13.93 -2.98
CA GLN A 192 25.20 -13.54 -3.58
C GLN A 192 24.79 -12.65 -4.75
N GLU A 193 25.14 -11.38 -4.66
CA GLU A 193 25.11 -10.50 -5.82
C GLU A 193 25.82 -11.24 -6.96
N VAL A 194 25.03 -11.68 -7.93
CA VAL A 194 25.57 -12.38 -9.11
C VAL A 194 26.23 -11.31 -9.94
N PHE A 195 27.55 -11.18 -9.74
CA PHE A 195 28.37 -10.38 -10.64
C PHE A 195 28.23 -10.98 -12.04
N LEU A 196 27.85 -10.15 -13.02
CA LEU A 196 27.61 -10.48 -14.41
C LEU A 196 28.56 -11.59 -14.92
N GLY A 197 28.01 -12.76 -15.25
CA GLY A 197 28.72 -13.82 -15.93
C GLY A 197 28.64 -15.25 -15.39
N ARG A 198 27.90 -15.53 -14.30
CA ARG A 198 27.65 -16.90 -13.85
C ARG A 198 26.20 -17.30 -14.05
N GLU A 199 25.98 -18.26 -14.94
CA GLU A 199 24.69 -18.95 -15.04
C GLU A 199 24.39 -19.69 -13.73
N LEU A 200 23.25 -19.39 -13.13
CA LEU A 200 22.72 -20.13 -11.98
C LEU A 200 22.08 -21.43 -12.51
N VAL A 201 22.75 -22.54 -12.34
CA VAL A 201 22.11 -23.86 -12.43
C VAL A 201 21.34 -24.04 -11.12
N GLN A 202 20.01 -23.86 -11.19
CA GLN A 202 19.12 -24.29 -10.12
C GLN A 202 19.09 -25.82 -10.08
N ARG A 203 19.49 -26.38 -8.95
CA ARG A 203 19.15 -27.75 -8.54
C ARG A 203 18.20 -27.70 -7.38
#